data_531158278b86db1d8b6e1e5e14f22acf
#
_entry.id   531158278b86db1d8b6e1e5e14f22acf
#
_cell.length_a   1.000
_cell.length_b   1.000
_cell.length_c   1.000
_cell.angle_alpha   90.00
_cell.angle_beta   90.00
_cell.angle_gamma   90.00
#
_symmetry.space_group_name_H-M   'P 1'
#
loop_
_entity.id
_entity.type
_entity.pdbx_description
1 polymer ?
#
loop_
_entity_poly.entity_id
_entity_poly.type
_entity_poly.pdbx_seq_one_letter_code
_entity_poly.pdbx_strand_id
1 'polypeptide(L)'
;ETDLAGVPKTQAKLPARYQKVPKIGSPMKPSVEKIASLNPTRVYAVSTLKDQYDQSFKEQGVKVTYLKLDSVADLEATLSSLGKQYYRQRQADYQIGLIKKAVKKAKARVHGRKPRVLILMGLPGANYMILTNRSYLGDLVRIAGGENIYHSDSQIYLSPSNDSLATKNPDVILRLEHALPNVTLPQFKQEFKKNSVWKTMKAVKTGRVYDLQQPDFNASANMNVSQALNKLSNWLYPGK
;
A
#
# COMPACT_ATOMS: atom_id res chain seq x y z
N GLU A 1 21.38 5.66 18.87
CA GLU A 1 20.41 4.63 18.48
C GLU A 1 19.04 5.08 18.95
N THR A 2 18.09 5.14 18.05
CA THR A 2 16.73 5.54 18.39
C THR A 2 16.02 4.37 19.01
N ASP A 3 15.64 4.50 20.26
CA ASP A 3 14.83 3.52 20.94
C ASP A 3 13.38 3.68 20.50
N LEU A 4 12.84 2.64 19.83
CA LEU A 4 11.42 2.59 19.55
C LEU A 4 10.66 2.31 20.84
N ALA A 5 9.87 3.28 21.29
CA ALA A 5 9.01 3.14 22.48
C ALA A 5 7.85 2.17 22.24
N GLY A 6 7.34 2.09 21.02
CA GLY A 6 6.24 1.20 20.66
C GLY A 6 6.16 0.95 19.15
N VAL A 7 5.61 -0.20 18.77
CA VAL A 7 5.34 -0.57 17.37
C VAL A 7 3.96 -1.19 17.24
N PRO A 8 3.26 -1.05 16.10
CA PRO A 8 1.99 -1.72 15.89
C PRO A 8 2.15 -3.26 15.88
N LYS A 9 1.08 -3.98 16.15
CA LYS A 9 1.00 -5.42 15.87
C LYS A 9 1.14 -5.62 14.36
N THR A 10 2.06 -6.48 13.96
CA THR A 10 2.31 -6.76 12.55
C THR A 10 2.53 -8.26 12.34
N GLN A 11 2.17 -8.75 11.16
CA GLN A 11 2.51 -10.11 10.72
C GLN A 11 3.93 -10.15 10.11
N ALA A 12 4.50 -9.00 9.76
CA ALA A 12 5.87 -8.93 9.28
C ALA A 12 6.86 -9.28 10.40
N LYS A 13 7.91 -10.03 10.03
CA LYS A 13 9.00 -10.36 10.97
C LYS A 13 9.78 -9.09 11.31
N LEU A 14 9.66 -8.66 12.55
CA LEU A 14 10.45 -7.54 13.05
C LEU A 14 11.93 -7.94 13.23
N PRO A 15 12.88 -7.02 13.00
CA PRO A 15 14.25 -7.21 13.42
C PRO A 15 14.36 -7.63 14.89
N ALA A 16 15.34 -8.46 15.23
CA ALA A 16 15.47 -9.04 16.57
C ALA A 16 15.41 -7.98 17.70
N ARG A 17 16.06 -6.84 17.48
CA ARG A 17 16.07 -5.70 18.42
C ARG A 17 14.69 -5.07 18.70
N TYR A 18 13.69 -5.30 17.85
CA TYR A 18 12.33 -4.72 17.99
C TYR A 18 11.27 -5.74 18.37
N GLN A 19 11.62 -7.01 18.53
CA GLN A 19 10.66 -8.06 18.86
C GLN A 19 10.01 -7.86 20.24
N LYS A 20 10.79 -7.35 21.20
CA LYS A 20 10.34 -7.10 22.59
C LYS A 20 9.72 -5.72 22.79
N VAL A 21 9.71 -4.85 21.78
CA VAL A 21 9.13 -3.49 21.89
C VAL A 21 7.62 -3.60 22.11
N PRO A 22 7.03 -2.78 23.01
CA PRO A 22 5.60 -2.77 23.30
C PRO A 22 4.73 -2.67 22.05
N LYS A 23 3.64 -3.44 22.00
CA LYS A 23 2.66 -3.41 20.90
C LYS A 23 1.57 -2.40 21.23
N ILE A 24 1.40 -1.40 20.39
CA ILE A 24 0.53 -0.23 20.58
C ILE A 24 -0.80 -0.32 19.81
N GLY A 25 -1.33 -1.51 19.60
CA GLY A 25 -2.54 -1.74 18.82
C GLY A 25 -2.24 -2.27 17.41
N SER A 26 -3.27 -2.37 16.57
CA SER A 26 -3.09 -2.70 15.15
C SER A 26 -2.81 -1.44 14.31
N PRO A 27 -2.28 -1.57 13.08
CA PRO A 27 -2.07 -0.42 12.21
C PRO A 27 -3.33 0.41 11.95
N MET A 28 -4.51 -0.24 11.89
CA MET A 28 -5.80 0.41 11.64
C MET A 28 -6.52 0.87 12.93
N LYS A 29 -6.12 0.33 14.07
CA LYS A 29 -6.69 0.65 15.41
C LYS A 29 -5.55 0.78 16.42
N PRO A 30 -4.79 1.90 16.40
CA PRO A 30 -3.80 2.18 17.42
C PRO A 30 -4.48 2.42 18.78
N SER A 31 -3.84 1.97 19.86
CA SER A 31 -4.30 2.30 21.22
C SER A 31 -3.66 3.62 21.64
N VAL A 32 -4.44 4.69 21.57
CA VAL A 32 -3.98 6.05 21.89
C VAL A 32 -3.52 6.15 23.34
N GLU A 33 -4.28 5.56 24.28
CA GLU A 33 -3.93 5.55 25.72
C GLU A 33 -2.59 4.83 25.94
N LYS A 34 -2.39 3.68 25.28
CA LYS A 34 -1.13 2.94 25.42
C LYS A 34 0.04 3.69 24.80
N ILE A 35 -0.17 4.41 23.69
CA ILE A 35 0.85 5.26 23.10
C ILE A 35 1.21 6.39 24.09
N ALA A 36 0.20 7.07 24.66
CA ALA A 36 0.42 8.13 25.64
C ALA A 36 1.17 7.61 26.88
N SER A 37 0.80 6.43 27.42
CA SER A 37 1.46 5.84 28.59
C SER A 37 2.94 5.51 28.39
N LEU A 38 3.40 5.35 27.16
CA LEU A 38 4.81 5.15 26.84
C LEU A 38 5.62 6.46 26.81
N ASN A 39 4.97 7.61 27.00
CA ASN A 39 5.56 8.94 26.99
C ASN A 39 6.56 9.17 25.83
N PRO A 40 6.16 8.94 24.57
CA PRO A 40 7.07 9.01 23.45
C PRO A 40 7.44 10.47 23.14
N THR A 41 8.67 10.71 22.78
CA THR A 41 9.12 12.05 22.33
C THR A 41 8.56 12.38 20.93
N ARG A 42 8.23 11.36 20.12
CA ARG A 42 7.64 11.52 18.80
C ARG A 42 6.76 10.31 18.45
N VAL A 43 5.65 10.59 17.79
CA VAL A 43 4.78 9.56 17.19
C VAL A 43 4.70 9.81 15.70
N TYR A 44 4.84 8.75 14.91
CA TYR A 44 4.62 8.77 13.47
C TYR A 44 3.43 7.91 13.12
N ALA A 45 2.50 8.45 12.34
CA ALA A 45 1.36 7.74 11.81
C ALA A 45 1.21 8.02 10.30
N VAL A 46 0.55 7.14 9.57
CA VAL A 46 0.20 7.41 8.17
C VAL A 46 -0.90 8.47 8.10
N SER A 47 -0.85 9.35 7.10
CA SER A 47 -1.79 10.47 6.94
C SER A 47 -3.25 10.03 6.83
N THR A 48 -3.51 8.83 6.34
CA THR A 48 -4.86 8.25 6.24
C THR A 48 -5.54 8.01 7.59
N LEU A 49 -4.80 8.01 8.70
CA LEU A 49 -5.35 7.88 10.05
C LEU A 49 -5.67 9.23 10.71
N LYS A 50 -5.30 10.34 10.07
CA LYS A 50 -5.38 11.67 10.69
C LYS A 50 -6.80 12.02 11.11
N ASP A 51 -7.74 11.95 10.20
CA ASP A 51 -9.13 12.36 10.44
C ASP A 51 -9.81 11.55 11.55
N GLN A 52 -9.40 10.28 11.70
CA GLN A 52 -9.97 9.38 12.69
C GLN A 52 -9.35 9.54 14.09
N TYR A 53 -8.05 9.86 14.18
CA TYR A 53 -7.31 9.75 15.46
C TYR A 53 -6.69 11.04 15.95
N ASP A 54 -6.59 12.12 15.14
CA ASP A 54 -5.89 13.35 15.49
C ASP A 54 -6.44 14.00 16.78
N GLN A 55 -7.78 14.00 16.91
CA GLN A 55 -8.44 14.55 18.10
C GLN A 55 -8.12 13.73 19.36
N SER A 56 -8.22 12.40 19.29
CA SER A 56 -7.90 11.52 20.42
C SER A 56 -6.44 11.62 20.85
N PHE A 57 -5.51 11.78 19.91
CA PHE A 57 -4.11 12.03 20.23
C PHE A 57 -3.90 13.37 20.94
N LYS A 58 -4.57 14.44 20.48
CA LYS A 58 -4.52 15.77 21.14
C LYS A 58 -5.06 15.74 22.55
N GLU A 59 -6.17 15.06 22.79
CA GLU A 59 -6.77 14.89 24.12
C GLU A 59 -5.84 14.18 25.09
N GLN A 60 -4.99 13.28 24.60
CA GLN A 60 -3.97 12.60 25.39
C GLN A 60 -2.61 13.35 25.42
N GLY A 61 -2.53 14.56 24.89
CA GLY A 61 -1.30 15.36 24.85
C GLY A 61 -0.22 14.80 23.93
N VAL A 62 -0.54 13.88 23.03
CA VAL A 62 0.41 13.21 22.13
C VAL A 62 0.56 13.99 20.82
N LYS A 63 1.78 14.43 20.52
CA LYS A 63 2.10 15.08 19.23
C LYS A 63 2.41 14.04 18.18
N VAL A 64 1.63 14.01 17.08
CA VAL A 64 1.79 13.08 15.98
C VAL A 64 2.31 13.79 14.73
N THR A 65 3.30 13.18 14.07
CA THR A 65 3.74 13.55 12.74
C THR A 65 3.09 12.59 11.73
N TYR A 66 2.19 13.11 10.90
CA TYR A 66 1.51 12.33 9.88
C TYR A 66 2.37 12.26 8.62
N LEU A 67 2.72 11.02 8.23
CA LEU A 67 3.52 10.73 7.05
C LEU A 67 2.59 10.45 5.87
N LYS A 68 2.72 11.23 4.82
CA LYS A 68 2.08 10.93 3.54
C LYS A 68 2.88 9.85 2.83
N LEU A 69 2.24 8.74 2.47
CA LEU A 69 2.86 7.56 1.85
C LEU A 69 1.97 7.01 0.71
N ASP A 70 1.39 7.91 -0.07
CA ASP A 70 0.45 7.57 -1.15
C ASP A 70 1.15 7.39 -2.50
N SER A 71 2.45 7.65 -2.57
CA SER A 71 3.26 7.52 -3.78
C SER A 71 4.71 7.15 -3.47
N VAL A 72 5.45 6.71 -4.48
CA VAL A 72 6.90 6.51 -4.38
C VAL A 72 7.62 7.82 -4.08
N ALA A 73 7.17 8.92 -4.65
CA ALA A 73 7.72 10.25 -4.36
C ALA A 73 7.51 10.67 -2.90
N ASP A 74 6.35 10.37 -2.31
CA ASP A 74 6.09 10.63 -0.89
C ASP A 74 7.03 9.81 0.01
N LEU A 75 7.31 8.56 -0.36
CA LEU A 75 8.28 7.73 0.36
C LEU A 75 9.70 8.31 0.28
N GLU A 76 10.15 8.74 -0.90
CA GLU A 76 11.46 9.38 -1.07
C GLU A 76 11.56 10.65 -0.23
N ALA A 77 10.53 11.50 -0.24
CA ALA A 77 10.46 12.72 0.57
C ALA A 77 10.49 12.40 2.09
N THR A 78 9.75 11.38 2.52
CA THR A 78 9.74 10.91 3.91
C THR A 78 11.12 10.42 4.32
N LEU A 79 11.78 9.59 3.50
CA LEU A 79 13.14 9.11 3.78
C LEU A 79 14.14 10.26 3.89
N SER A 80 14.08 11.22 2.98
CA SER A 80 14.94 12.41 3.02
C SER A 80 14.73 13.24 4.30
N SER A 81 13.47 13.47 4.67
CA SER A 81 13.11 14.22 5.88
C SER A 81 13.58 13.51 7.14
N LEU A 82 13.31 12.21 7.28
CA LEU A 82 13.74 11.42 8.43
C LEU A 82 15.27 11.29 8.47
N GLY A 83 15.92 11.17 7.31
CA GLY A 83 17.39 11.16 7.19
C GLY A 83 18.01 12.42 7.78
N LYS A 84 17.47 13.60 7.46
CA LYS A 84 17.89 14.89 8.05
C LYS A 84 17.62 14.94 9.54
N GLN A 85 16.41 14.61 9.96
CA GLN A 85 15.97 14.69 11.35
C GLN A 85 16.79 13.82 12.31
N TYR A 86 17.21 12.62 11.84
CA TYR A 86 17.96 11.65 12.64
C TYR A 86 19.45 11.58 12.31
N TYR A 87 19.97 12.55 11.54
CA TYR A 87 21.37 12.58 11.11
C TYR A 87 21.81 11.31 10.39
N ARG A 88 20.94 10.81 9.48
CA ARG A 88 21.13 9.58 8.69
C ARG A 88 20.99 9.83 7.19
N GLN A 89 21.40 11.01 6.71
CA GLN A 89 21.24 11.41 5.31
C GLN A 89 21.86 10.39 4.34
N ARG A 90 23.08 9.91 4.62
CA ARG A 90 23.76 8.94 3.77
C ARG A 90 22.96 7.65 3.59
N GLN A 91 22.34 7.16 4.68
CA GLN A 91 21.49 5.98 4.63
C GLN A 91 20.21 6.24 3.83
N ALA A 92 19.58 7.41 4.05
CA ALA A 92 18.40 7.83 3.31
C ALA A 92 18.70 7.96 1.81
N ASP A 93 19.79 8.64 1.44
CA ASP A 93 20.20 8.83 0.04
C ASP A 93 20.52 7.51 -0.65
N TYR A 94 21.15 6.58 0.06
CA TYR A 94 21.39 5.23 -0.44
C TYR A 94 20.07 4.50 -0.77
N GLN A 95 19.11 4.52 0.15
CA GLN A 95 17.79 3.87 -0.06
C GLN A 95 17.01 4.54 -1.19
N ILE A 96 16.99 5.87 -1.24
CA ILE A 96 16.38 6.62 -2.34
C ILE A 96 17.04 6.26 -3.68
N GLY A 97 18.37 6.11 -3.70
CA GLY A 97 19.09 5.65 -4.88
C GLY A 97 18.66 4.28 -5.38
N LEU A 98 18.41 3.33 -4.48
CA LEU A 98 17.88 2.00 -4.82
C LEU A 98 16.48 2.09 -5.40
N ILE A 99 15.60 2.92 -4.80
CA ILE A 99 14.24 3.16 -5.28
C ILE A 99 14.29 3.75 -6.70
N LYS A 100 15.08 4.78 -6.93
CA LYS A 100 15.24 5.42 -8.25
C LYS A 100 15.74 4.44 -9.33
N LYS A 101 16.69 3.54 -8.96
CA LYS A 101 17.14 2.46 -9.86
C LYS A 101 16.00 1.52 -10.23
N ALA A 102 15.18 1.12 -9.25
CA ALA A 102 14.03 0.24 -9.48
C ALA A 102 12.98 0.92 -10.38
N VAL A 103 12.68 2.20 -10.14
CA VAL A 103 11.78 3.01 -10.99
C VAL A 103 12.31 3.07 -12.42
N LYS A 104 13.60 3.34 -12.62
CA LYS A 104 14.22 3.37 -13.94
C LYS A 104 14.10 2.02 -14.65
N LYS A 105 14.37 0.93 -13.93
CA LYS A 105 14.25 -0.45 -14.46
C LYS A 105 12.80 -0.78 -14.85
N ALA A 106 11.83 -0.42 -14.02
CA ALA A 106 10.41 -0.64 -14.31
C ALA A 106 9.97 0.11 -15.57
N LYS A 107 10.33 1.40 -15.67
CA LYS A 107 10.02 2.23 -16.86
C LYS A 107 10.67 1.70 -18.14
N ALA A 108 11.86 1.13 -18.07
CA ALA A 108 12.57 0.57 -19.24
C ALA A 108 11.88 -0.69 -19.82
N ARG A 109 11.00 -1.34 -19.07
CA ARG A 109 10.19 -2.48 -19.55
C ARG A 109 8.93 -2.06 -20.32
N VAL A 110 8.53 -0.82 -20.22
CA VAL A 110 7.30 -0.31 -20.85
C VAL A 110 7.45 -0.35 -22.36
N HIS A 111 6.53 -1.04 -23.02
CA HIS A 111 6.46 -1.11 -24.49
C HIS A 111 5.04 -1.36 -24.98
N GLY A 112 4.74 -0.94 -26.19
CA GLY A 112 3.42 -1.14 -26.80
C GLY A 112 2.28 -0.40 -26.07
N ARG A 113 1.09 -1.00 -26.10
CA ARG A 113 -0.10 -0.44 -25.45
C ARG A 113 -0.03 -0.60 -23.94
N LYS A 114 -0.39 0.46 -23.22
CA LYS A 114 -0.50 0.42 -21.76
C LYS A 114 -1.59 -0.58 -21.31
N PRO A 115 -1.25 -1.58 -20.49
CA PRO A 115 -2.26 -2.47 -19.92
C PRO A 115 -3.24 -1.70 -19.03
N ARG A 116 -4.54 -1.96 -19.19
CA ARG A 116 -5.61 -1.42 -18.35
C ARG A 116 -5.73 -2.24 -17.08
N VAL A 117 -5.57 -1.61 -15.93
CA VAL A 117 -5.42 -2.28 -14.63
C VAL A 117 -6.56 -1.89 -13.69
N LEU A 118 -7.23 -2.89 -13.12
CA LEU A 118 -8.15 -2.75 -12.01
C LEU A 118 -7.41 -3.13 -10.71
N ILE A 119 -7.51 -2.30 -9.68
CA ILE A 119 -6.91 -2.57 -8.38
C ILE A 119 -8.01 -2.68 -7.32
N LEU A 120 -8.04 -3.81 -6.64
CA LEU A 120 -8.98 -4.12 -5.57
C LEU A 120 -8.24 -4.25 -4.24
N MET A 121 -8.85 -3.78 -3.15
CA MET A 121 -8.36 -3.99 -1.79
C MET A 121 -9.42 -4.72 -0.99
N GLY A 122 -9.10 -5.95 -0.56
CA GLY A 122 -9.98 -6.74 0.29
C GLY A 122 -10.03 -6.21 1.72
N LEU A 123 -11.22 -6.12 2.26
CA LEU A 123 -11.48 -5.75 3.64
C LEU A 123 -12.05 -6.95 4.40
N PRO A 124 -11.72 -7.14 5.68
CA PRO A 124 -12.37 -8.14 6.51
C PRO A 124 -13.88 -7.88 6.60
N GLY A 125 -14.71 -8.89 6.36
CA GLY A 125 -16.17 -8.75 6.41
C GLY A 125 -16.87 -8.76 5.05
N ALA A 126 -16.20 -9.28 4.01
CA ALA A 126 -16.77 -9.59 2.68
C ALA A 126 -16.83 -8.45 1.66
N ASN A 127 -16.42 -7.25 2.00
CA ASN A 127 -16.38 -6.14 1.07
C ASN A 127 -14.95 -5.90 0.55
N TYR A 128 -14.86 -5.32 -0.62
CA TYR A 128 -13.62 -4.79 -1.17
C TYR A 128 -13.84 -3.34 -1.59
N MET A 129 -12.74 -2.60 -1.69
CA MET A 129 -12.70 -1.25 -2.24
C MET A 129 -11.95 -1.27 -3.56
N ILE A 130 -12.26 -0.31 -4.42
CA ILE A 130 -11.50 -0.04 -5.64
C ILE A 130 -10.45 1.04 -5.31
N LEU A 131 -9.20 0.80 -5.68
CA LEU A 131 -8.14 1.78 -5.52
C LEU A 131 -7.94 2.58 -6.80
N THR A 132 -7.90 3.89 -6.64
CA THR A 132 -7.77 4.85 -7.75
C THR A 132 -6.29 5.11 -8.10
N ASN A 133 -6.07 5.92 -9.14
CA ASN A 133 -4.77 6.49 -9.49
C ASN A 133 -4.12 7.30 -8.35
N ARG A 134 -4.88 7.73 -7.33
CA ARG A 134 -4.39 8.48 -6.16
C ARG A 134 -3.80 7.59 -5.07
N SER A 135 -4.01 6.28 -5.13
CA SER A 135 -3.44 5.32 -4.19
C SER A 135 -1.97 5.02 -4.50
N TYR A 136 -1.24 4.55 -3.50
CA TYR A 136 0.13 4.06 -3.69
C TYR A 136 0.22 2.97 -4.76
N LEU A 137 -0.71 2.01 -4.78
CA LEU A 137 -0.74 0.97 -5.82
C LEU A 137 -1.07 1.55 -7.20
N GLY A 138 -1.89 2.60 -7.27
CA GLY A 138 -2.13 3.35 -8.50
C GLY A 138 -0.86 4.02 -9.02
N ASP A 139 -0.03 4.59 -8.12
CA ASP A 139 1.27 5.16 -8.48
C ASP A 139 2.25 4.08 -8.97
N LEU A 140 2.29 2.91 -8.31
CA LEU A 140 3.11 1.77 -8.78
C LEU A 140 2.69 1.30 -10.18
N VAL A 141 1.38 1.19 -10.44
CA VAL A 141 0.85 0.84 -11.78
C VAL A 141 1.29 1.87 -12.82
N ARG A 142 1.18 3.15 -12.52
CA ARG A 142 1.64 4.24 -13.40
C ARG A 142 3.14 4.15 -13.68
N ILE A 143 3.97 3.93 -12.66
CA ILE A 143 5.44 3.80 -12.80
C ILE A 143 5.79 2.59 -13.65
N ALA A 144 5.08 1.46 -13.46
CA ALA A 144 5.27 0.24 -14.23
C ALA A 144 4.64 0.30 -15.64
N GLY A 145 4.08 1.46 -16.06
CA GLY A 145 3.56 1.69 -17.40
C GLY A 145 2.12 1.22 -17.64
N GLY A 146 1.40 0.83 -16.60
CA GLY A 146 -0.02 0.50 -16.68
C GLY A 146 -0.92 1.74 -16.57
N GLU A 147 -2.19 1.56 -16.90
CA GLU A 147 -3.26 2.53 -16.73
C GLU A 147 -4.26 2.02 -15.70
N ASN A 148 -4.38 2.70 -14.54
CA ASN A 148 -5.47 2.40 -13.62
C ASN A 148 -6.80 2.85 -14.24
N ILE A 149 -7.76 1.96 -14.39
CA ILE A 149 -9.03 2.24 -15.06
C ILE A 149 -10.02 3.02 -14.18
N TYR A 150 -9.70 3.23 -12.91
CA TYR A 150 -10.46 4.07 -11.99
C TYR A 150 -9.63 5.30 -11.59
N HIS A 151 -10.07 6.44 -12.09
CA HIS A 151 -9.45 7.74 -11.81
C HIS A 151 -10.30 8.54 -10.83
N SER A 152 -9.63 9.30 -9.99
CA SER A 152 -10.23 10.31 -9.12
C SER A 152 -9.24 11.46 -8.93
N ASP A 153 -9.74 12.67 -8.79
CA ASP A 153 -8.92 13.85 -8.49
C ASP A 153 -8.62 13.99 -6.98
N SER A 154 -9.42 13.34 -6.13
CA SER A 154 -9.33 13.50 -4.68
C SER A 154 -9.35 12.19 -3.90
N GLN A 155 -10.09 11.18 -4.34
CA GLN A 155 -10.34 9.95 -3.58
C GLN A 155 -9.28 8.89 -3.87
N ILE A 156 -8.79 8.27 -2.80
CA ILE A 156 -7.88 7.11 -2.87
C ILE A 156 -8.68 5.81 -3.07
N TYR A 157 -9.87 5.75 -2.46
CA TYR A 157 -10.74 4.58 -2.45
C TYR A 157 -12.12 4.91 -3.00
N LEU A 158 -12.70 3.98 -3.76
CA LEU A 158 -14.07 4.04 -4.24
C LEU A 158 -14.82 2.78 -3.79
N SER A 159 -16.09 2.93 -3.45
CA SER A 159 -16.99 1.79 -3.25
C SER A 159 -17.23 1.08 -4.58
N PRO A 160 -17.25 -0.27 -4.60
CA PRO A 160 -17.53 -1.00 -5.81
C PRO A 160 -18.99 -0.83 -6.25
N SER A 161 -19.20 -0.81 -7.57
CA SER A 161 -20.51 -0.87 -8.20
C SER A 161 -20.46 -1.91 -9.31
N ASN A 162 -21.40 -2.86 -9.30
CA ASN A 162 -21.47 -3.89 -10.33
C ASN A 162 -21.70 -3.30 -11.74
N ASP A 163 -22.51 -2.24 -11.84
CA ASP A 163 -22.75 -1.57 -13.12
C ASP A 163 -21.48 -0.91 -13.65
N SER A 164 -20.74 -0.23 -12.78
CA SER A 164 -19.44 0.34 -13.15
C SER A 164 -18.43 -0.74 -13.54
N LEU A 165 -18.37 -1.86 -12.81
CA LEU A 165 -17.47 -2.96 -13.12
C LEU A 165 -17.83 -3.66 -14.43
N ALA A 166 -19.13 -3.84 -14.73
CA ALA A 166 -19.60 -4.49 -15.96
C ALA A 166 -19.18 -3.74 -17.23
N THR A 167 -19.07 -2.40 -17.16
CA THR A 167 -18.63 -1.56 -18.28
C THR A 167 -17.12 -1.50 -18.46
N LYS A 168 -16.35 -1.90 -17.43
CA LYS A 168 -14.88 -1.93 -17.45
C LYS A 168 -14.41 -3.32 -17.91
N ASN A 169 -13.40 -3.36 -18.72
CA ASN A 169 -12.79 -4.62 -19.16
C ASN A 169 -11.28 -4.52 -19.01
N PRO A 170 -10.75 -4.72 -17.79
CA PRO A 170 -9.33 -4.62 -17.53
C PRO A 170 -8.53 -5.73 -18.20
N ASP A 171 -7.28 -5.42 -18.58
CA ASP A 171 -6.31 -6.41 -19.05
C ASP A 171 -5.67 -7.17 -17.88
N VAL A 172 -5.62 -6.53 -16.70
CA VAL A 172 -5.02 -7.06 -15.47
C VAL A 172 -5.87 -6.66 -14.26
N ILE A 173 -6.05 -7.60 -13.33
CA ILE A 173 -6.65 -7.33 -12.01
C ILE A 173 -5.59 -7.59 -10.94
N LEU A 174 -5.42 -6.63 -10.03
CA LEU A 174 -4.56 -6.70 -8.86
C LEU A 174 -5.43 -6.71 -7.62
N ARG A 175 -5.21 -7.69 -6.71
CA ARG A 175 -6.00 -7.84 -5.48
C ARG A 175 -5.09 -7.71 -4.27
N LEU A 176 -5.19 -6.59 -3.54
CA LEU A 176 -4.45 -6.37 -2.30
C LEU A 176 -5.13 -7.09 -1.14
N GLU A 177 -4.38 -7.96 -0.47
CA GLU A 177 -4.77 -8.64 0.76
C GLU A 177 -4.48 -7.73 1.96
N HIS A 178 -5.42 -6.80 2.24
CA HIS A 178 -5.22 -5.84 3.33
C HIS A 178 -5.68 -6.39 4.68
N ALA A 179 -4.86 -6.16 5.72
CA ALA A 179 -5.08 -6.44 7.14
C ALA A 179 -5.12 -7.93 7.55
N LEU A 180 -5.89 -8.80 6.90
CA LEU A 180 -6.06 -10.21 7.26
C LEU A 180 -6.03 -11.09 5.98
N PRO A 181 -4.85 -11.43 5.44
CA PRO A 181 -4.72 -12.22 4.21
C PRO A 181 -5.48 -13.54 4.24
N ASN A 182 -5.45 -14.24 5.37
CA ASN A 182 -6.15 -15.51 5.57
C ASN A 182 -7.69 -15.39 5.46
N VAL A 183 -8.24 -14.20 5.56
CA VAL A 183 -9.66 -13.90 5.45
C VAL A 183 -9.99 -13.32 4.08
N THR A 184 -9.23 -12.31 3.65
CA THR A 184 -9.53 -11.54 2.44
C THR A 184 -9.29 -12.33 1.16
N LEU A 185 -8.27 -13.20 1.11
CA LEU A 185 -8.01 -14.02 -0.08
C LEU A 185 -9.12 -15.06 -0.37
N PRO A 186 -9.61 -15.85 0.62
CA PRO A 186 -10.78 -16.69 0.42
C PRO A 186 -12.02 -15.90 -0.02
N GLN A 187 -12.24 -14.72 0.55
CA GLN A 187 -13.36 -13.84 0.17
C GLN A 187 -13.27 -13.40 -1.30
N PHE A 188 -12.10 -12.97 -1.77
CA PHE A 188 -11.90 -12.67 -3.19
C PHE A 188 -12.17 -13.88 -4.08
N LYS A 189 -11.67 -15.06 -3.71
CA LYS A 189 -11.92 -16.30 -4.48
C LYS A 189 -13.40 -16.61 -4.58
N GLN A 190 -14.13 -16.43 -3.46
CA GLN A 190 -15.58 -16.64 -3.41
C GLN A 190 -16.33 -15.62 -4.25
N GLU A 191 -15.99 -14.33 -4.15
CA GLU A 191 -16.57 -13.23 -4.93
C GLU A 191 -16.39 -13.47 -6.42
N PHE A 192 -15.18 -13.79 -6.86
CA PHE A 192 -14.87 -14.06 -8.26
C PHE A 192 -15.56 -15.33 -8.81
N LYS A 193 -15.93 -16.27 -7.93
CA LYS A 193 -16.69 -17.46 -8.28
C LYS A 193 -18.19 -17.19 -8.36
N LYS A 194 -18.75 -16.41 -7.42
CA LYS A 194 -20.20 -16.17 -7.29
C LYS A 194 -20.71 -15.10 -8.25
N ASN A 195 -20.02 -13.98 -8.36
CA ASN A 195 -20.46 -12.84 -9.15
C ASN A 195 -20.05 -13.01 -10.62
N SER A 196 -21.04 -13.11 -11.50
CA SER A 196 -20.86 -13.36 -12.92
C SER A 196 -20.11 -12.26 -13.66
N VAL A 197 -20.13 -11.02 -13.16
CA VAL A 197 -19.42 -9.88 -13.76
C VAL A 197 -17.93 -10.17 -13.90
N TRP A 198 -17.31 -10.82 -12.91
CA TRP A 198 -15.89 -11.18 -12.98
C TRP A 198 -15.57 -12.15 -14.11
N LYS A 199 -16.45 -13.14 -14.34
CA LYS A 199 -16.25 -14.19 -15.36
C LYS A 199 -16.23 -13.63 -16.78
N THR A 200 -16.85 -12.48 -17.02
CA THR A 200 -16.89 -11.84 -18.33
C THR A 200 -15.61 -11.07 -18.65
N MET A 201 -14.84 -10.68 -17.64
CA MET A 201 -13.66 -9.82 -17.80
C MET A 201 -12.50 -10.54 -18.47
N LYS A 202 -11.82 -9.84 -19.39
CA LYS A 202 -10.65 -10.32 -20.11
C LYS A 202 -9.55 -10.80 -19.15
N ALA A 203 -9.23 -10.04 -18.12
CA ALA A 203 -8.20 -10.39 -17.14
C ALA A 203 -8.46 -11.74 -16.47
N VAL A 204 -9.73 -12.07 -16.17
CA VAL A 204 -10.11 -13.35 -15.57
C VAL A 204 -9.99 -14.49 -16.59
N LYS A 205 -10.50 -14.27 -17.80
CA LYS A 205 -10.43 -15.27 -18.90
C LYS A 205 -9.00 -15.62 -19.30
N THR A 206 -8.08 -14.66 -19.20
CA THR A 206 -6.66 -14.83 -19.57
C THR A 206 -5.76 -15.15 -18.37
N GLY A 207 -6.32 -15.36 -17.17
CA GLY A 207 -5.56 -15.67 -15.96
C GLY A 207 -4.67 -14.54 -15.44
N ARG A 208 -4.91 -13.28 -15.86
CA ARG A 208 -4.11 -12.13 -15.45
C ARG A 208 -4.71 -11.45 -14.20
N VAL A 209 -4.90 -12.24 -13.17
CA VAL A 209 -5.38 -11.83 -11.84
C VAL A 209 -4.29 -12.16 -10.82
N TYR A 210 -3.74 -11.15 -10.15
CA TYR A 210 -2.59 -11.31 -9.27
C TYR A 210 -2.93 -10.85 -7.85
N ASP A 211 -2.54 -11.66 -6.87
CA ASP A 211 -2.67 -11.34 -5.45
C ASP A 211 -1.44 -10.58 -4.97
N LEU A 212 -1.67 -9.39 -4.44
CA LEU A 212 -0.64 -8.49 -3.93
C LEU A 212 -0.39 -8.78 -2.46
N GLN A 213 0.67 -9.55 -2.18
CA GLN A 213 0.98 -10.04 -0.84
C GLN A 213 2.09 -9.24 -0.15
N GLN A 214 2.02 -9.17 1.17
CA GLN A 214 3.12 -8.70 1.99
C GLN A 214 4.32 -9.65 1.89
N PRO A 215 5.56 -9.15 2.10
CA PRO A 215 5.89 -7.76 2.46
C PRO A 215 5.97 -6.78 1.30
N ASP A 216 5.92 -7.24 0.03
CA ASP A 216 6.19 -6.41 -1.14
C ASP A 216 5.10 -5.37 -1.38
N PHE A 217 3.84 -5.75 -1.18
CA PHE A 217 2.69 -4.88 -1.43
C PHE A 217 1.94 -4.52 -0.16
N ASN A 218 1.62 -3.25 0.00
CA ASN A 218 0.82 -2.69 1.09
C ASN A 218 -0.06 -1.55 0.56
N ALA A 219 -1.00 -1.10 1.37
CA ALA A 219 -1.85 0.06 1.04
C ALA A 219 -1.06 1.38 1.00
N SER A 220 0.04 1.48 1.75
CA SER A 220 0.93 2.64 1.79
C SER A 220 2.33 2.28 1.29
N ALA A 221 3.05 3.27 0.78
CA ALA A 221 4.42 3.11 0.31
C ALA A 221 5.35 2.58 1.43
N ASN A 222 6.21 1.65 1.06
CA ASN A 222 7.10 0.96 2.00
C ASN A 222 8.46 0.63 1.35
N MET A 223 9.40 0.15 2.15
CA MET A 223 10.78 -0.12 1.72
C MET A 223 10.93 -1.27 0.70
N ASN A 224 9.88 -2.08 0.48
CA ASN A 224 9.89 -3.16 -0.52
C ASN A 224 9.43 -2.69 -1.92
N VAL A 225 9.33 -1.38 -2.14
CA VAL A 225 8.92 -0.78 -3.42
C VAL A 225 9.71 -1.32 -4.62
N SER A 226 10.99 -1.62 -4.45
CA SER A 226 11.84 -2.17 -5.53
C SER A 226 11.37 -3.57 -5.96
N GLN A 227 11.03 -4.42 -5.01
CA GLN A 227 10.48 -5.77 -5.25
C GLN A 227 9.08 -5.69 -5.87
N ALA A 228 8.24 -4.80 -5.33
CA ALA A 228 6.90 -4.55 -5.85
C ALA A 228 6.93 -4.11 -7.32
N LEU A 229 7.75 -3.12 -7.67
CA LEU A 229 7.91 -2.64 -9.03
C LEU A 229 8.44 -3.72 -9.98
N ASN A 230 9.41 -4.54 -9.52
CA ASN A 230 9.92 -5.63 -10.35
C ASN A 230 8.85 -6.68 -10.67
N LYS A 231 8.07 -7.12 -9.66
CA LYS A 231 6.94 -8.04 -9.86
C LYS A 231 5.89 -7.44 -10.77
N LEU A 232 5.45 -6.21 -10.48
CA LEU A 232 4.40 -5.54 -11.23
C LEU A 232 4.79 -5.32 -12.69
N SER A 233 6.03 -4.90 -12.97
CA SER A 233 6.53 -4.73 -14.34
C SER A 233 6.49 -6.05 -15.13
N ASN A 234 6.84 -7.18 -14.47
CA ASN A 234 6.77 -8.50 -15.12
C ASN A 234 5.32 -8.92 -15.41
N TRP A 235 4.38 -8.61 -14.51
CA TRP A 235 2.96 -8.92 -14.74
C TRP A 235 2.33 -8.05 -15.81
N LEU A 236 2.72 -6.77 -15.90
CA LEU A 236 2.17 -5.87 -16.91
C LEU A 236 2.77 -6.15 -18.30
N TYR A 237 4.06 -6.46 -18.35
CA TYR A 237 4.82 -6.72 -19.59
C TYR A 237 5.57 -8.06 -19.50
N PRO A 238 4.87 -9.20 -19.60
CA PRO A 238 5.50 -10.52 -19.58
C PRO A 238 6.38 -10.72 -20.80
N GLY A 239 7.47 -11.46 -20.66
CA GLY A 239 8.33 -11.88 -21.78
C GLY A 239 9.52 -10.96 -22.09
N LYS A 240 9.90 -10.08 -21.14
CA LYS A 240 11.15 -9.31 -21.20
C LYS A 240 12.02 -9.53 -19.97
#